data_8e5b6bdfb5e106cccf1f050f3767e7da
#
_entry.id   8e5b6bdfb5e106cccf1f050f3767e7da
#
_cell.length_a   1.000
_cell.length_b   1.000
_cell.length_c   1.000
_cell.angle_alpha   90.00
_cell.angle_beta   90.00
_cell.angle_gamma   90.00
#
_symmetry.space_group_name_H-M   'P 1'
#
loop_
_entity.id
_entity.type
_entity.pdbx_description
1 polymer ?
#
loop_
_entity_poly.entity_id
_entity_poly.type
_entity_poly.pdbx_seq_one_letter_code
_entity_poly.pdbx_strand_id
1 'polypeptide(L)'
;EKRKANYDQFGHAAFQGSGQGGFGNFDFSSSFSDIFEDVFGDFGDFGFGGGRSRRGKANYRGSDLRYDLSIELDDAFVGTEKNINYTTYKKCKTCSGSGAKPGSKPTYCKYCNGQGKVRSSQGFFTIQQTCPECSGEGEKISNPCTSCAGAGKTQSNESISVKIPKGVDDGTRIRLAGKGEAGTKGGSNGDLYLF
;
A
#
# COMPACT_ATOMS: atom_id res chain seq x y z
N GLU A 1 21.66 -41.95 17.72
CA GLU A 1 22.00 -43.00 16.72
C GLU A 1 20.89 -43.13 15.65
N LYS A 2 19.60 -43.21 16.00
CA LYS A 2 18.49 -43.32 15.02
C LYS A 2 18.37 -42.16 14.05
N ARG A 3 18.68 -40.91 14.46
CA ARG A 3 18.65 -39.74 13.59
C ARG A 3 19.76 -39.73 12.55
N LYS A 4 20.92 -40.27 12.89
CA LYS A 4 22.07 -40.40 11.99
C LYS A 4 21.78 -41.43 10.90
N ALA A 5 21.22 -42.60 11.27
CA ALA A 5 20.85 -43.64 10.32
C ALA A 5 19.78 -43.16 9.30
N ASN A 6 18.80 -42.33 9.75
CA ASN A 6 17.80 -41.75 8.85
C ASN A 6 18.40 -40.68 7.92
N TYR A 7 19.38 -39.92 8.40
CA TYR A 7 20.07 -38.94 7.57
C TYR A 7 20.93 -39.63 6.49
N ASP A 8 21.60 -40.70 6.86
CA ASP A 8 22.46 -41.48 5.93
C ASP A 8 21.68 -42.20 4.83
N GLN A 9 20.39 -42.52 5.09
CA GLN A 9 19.52 -43.16 4.09
C GLN A 9 18.69 -42.19 3.25
N PHE A 10 18.26 -41.04 3.77
CA PHE A 10 17.30 -40.18 3.15
C PHE A 10 17.75 -38.69 3.01
N GLY A 11 18.97 -38.38 3.47
CA GLY A 11 19.53 -37.03 3.36
C GLY A 11 18.67 -35.94 3.99
N HIS A 12 18.73 -34.72 3.46
CA HIS A 12 17.95 -33.59 3.93
C HIS A 12 16.43 -33.76 3.79
N ALA A 13 15.97 -34.61 2.88
CA ALA A 13 14.55 -34.87 2.65
C ALA A 13 13.81 -35.48 3.85
N ALA A 14 14.53 -36.23 4.72
CA ALA A 14 13.95 -36.83 5.91
C ALA A 14 13.56 -35.83 7.02
N PHE A 15 14.05 -34.60 6.96
CA PHE A 15 13.83 -33.57 7.98
C PHE A 15 12.97 -32.37 7.52
N GLN A 16 12.66 -32.28 6.21
CA GLN A 16 11.77 -31.24 5.68
C GLN A 16 10.28 -31.57 5.75
N GLY A 17 9.91 -32.76 6.24
CA GLY A 17 8.53 -33.25 6.23
C GLY A 17 7.98 -33.63 7.60
N SER A 18 8.22 -32.88 8.68
CA SER A 18 7.54 -33.11 9.98
C SER A 18 6.44 -32.07 10.22
N GLY A 19 5.40 -32.13 9.41
CA GLY A 19 4.14 -31.40 9.57
C GLY A 19 3.05 -32.16 8.86
N GLN A 20 2.46 -33.11 9.60
CA GLN A 20 1.14 -33.75 9.46
C GLN A 20 0.33 -33.53 8.17
N GLY A 21 0.18 -34.55 7.32
CA GLY A 21 -0.93 -34.66 6.35
C GLY A 21 -0.48 -34.95 4.93
N GLY A 22 -0.50 -36.23 4.54
CA GLY A 22 -0.05 -36.75 3.27
C GLY A 22 -0.68 -36.14 2.02
N PHE A 23 0.16 -35.95 1.04
CA PHE A 23 -0.17 -36.25 -0.36
C PHE A 23 1.14 -36.44 -1.12
N GLY A 24 1.20 -37.51 -1.92
CA GLY A 24 2.39 -38.09 -2.53
C GLY A 24 3.20 -37.16 -3.43
N ASN A 25 4.45 -37.43 -3.38
CA ASN A 25 5.53 -37.32 -4.34
C ASN A 25 5.16 -36.76 -5.72
N PHE A 26 5.32 -35.46 -5.89
CA PHE A 26 5.51 -34.82 -7.19
C PHE A 26 6.61 -33.76 -7.06
N ASP A 27 7.70 -34.01 -7.77
CA ASP A 27 8.82 -33.09 -7.94
C ASP A 27 8.32 -31.88 -8.77
N PHE A 28 7.99 -30.78 -8.07
CA PHE A 28 7.47 -29.58 -8.70
C PHE A 28 8.52 -28.47 -8.66
N SER A 29 9.30 -28.41 -9.74
CA SER A 29 10.24 -27.37 -10.13
C SER A 29 9.66 -25.95 -9.94
N SER A 30 10.51 -25.04 -9.54
CA SER A 30 10.36 -23.64 -9.11
C SER A 30 9.44 -22.70 -9.91
N SER A 31 8.86 -23.14 -11.02
CA SER A 31 7.93 -22.32 -11.83
C SER A 31 6.47 -22.40 -11.43
N PHE A 32 6.13 -23.26 -10.44
CA PHE A 32 4.75 -23.42 -9.98
C PHE A 32 4.46 -22.71 -8.65
N SER A 33 5.48 -22.18 -7.98
CA SER A 33 5.32 -21.45 -6.73
C SER A 33 4.46 -20.21 -6.92
N ASP A 34 4.67 -19.48 -8.00
CA ASP A 34 3.96 -18.23 -8.28
C ASP A 34 2.48 -18.47 -8.66
N ILE A 35 2.20 -19.58 -9.37
CA ILE A 35 0.82 -19.96 -9.72
C ILE A 35 0.09 -20.56 -8.52
N PHE A 36 0.83 -21.20 -7.60
CA PHE A 36 0.25 -21.77 -6.39
C PHE A 36 -0.13 -20.71 -5.37
N GLU A 37 0.62 -19.63 -5.27
CA GLU A 37 0.34 -18.49 -4.39
C GLU A 37 -0.87 -17.68 -4.89
N ASP A 38 -1.03 -17.52 -6.19
CA ASP A 38 -2.19 -16.87 -6.79
C ASP A 38 -3.48 -17.70 -6.70
N VAL A 39 -3.40 -19.03 -6.82
CA VAL A 39 -4.56 -19.91 -6.80
C VAL A 39 -4.92 -20.38 -5.39
N PHE A 40 -3.92 -20.64 -4.54
CA PHE A 40 -4.13 -21.11 -3.16
C PHE A 40 -4.13 -20.00 -2.11
N GLY A 41 -3.54 -18.84 -2.38
CA GLY A 41 -3.62 -17.67 -1.50
C GLY A 41 -5.05 -17.20 -1.31
N ASP A 42 -5.90 -17.29 -2.34
CA ASP A 42 -7.33 -16.97 -2.26
C ASP A 42 -8.19 -18.11 -1.68
N PHE A 43 -7.68 -19.36 -1.69
CA PHE A 43 -8.38 -20.54 -1.14
C PHE A 43 -8.08 -20.80 0.35
N GLY A 44 -6.99 -20.23 0.86
CA GLY A 44 -6.63 -20.30 2.29
C GLY A 44 -7.57 -19.53 3.21
N ASP A 45 -8.36 -18.60 2.66
CA ASP A 45 -9.35 -17.82 3.42
C ASP A 45 -10.70 -18.57 3.62
N PHE A 46 -10.86 -19.76 3.02
CA PHE A 46 -12.13 -20.51 3.06
C PHE A 46 -12.19 -21.65 4.08
N GLY A 47 -11.10 -21.94 4.80
CA GLY A 47 -11.10 -23.08 5.70
C GLY A 47 -10.17 -22.99 6.89
N PHE A 48 -10.63 -22.57 7.99
CA PHE A 48 -10.14 -22.75 9.36
C PHE A 48 -9.83 -21.43 10.11
N GLY A 49 -10.84 -20.91 10.77
CA GLY A 49 -10.63 -19.93 11.83
C GLY A 49 -11.56 -18.73 11.75
N GLY A 50 -12.73 -18.82 12.39
CA GLY A 50 -13.69 -17.74 12.56
C GLY A 50 -13.13 -16.54 13.32
N GLY A 51 -12.28 -15.76 12.66
CA GLY A 51 -11.96 -14.40 13.03
C GLY A 51 -12.81 -13.49 12.18
N ARG A 52 -13.81 -12.82 12.78
CA ARG A 52 -14.48 -11.67 12.18
C ARG A 52 -13.40 -10.63 11.88
N SER A 53 -12.79 -10.71 10.71
CA SER A 53 -11.98 -9.65 10.14
C SER A 53 -12.88 -8.41 10.11
N ARG A 54 -12.70 -7.52 11.07
CA ARG A 54 -13.27 -6.17 11.00
C ARG A 54 -12.77 -5.63 9.67
N ARG A 55 -13.65 -5.56 8.68
CA ARG A 55 -13.41 -4.86 7.41
C ARG A 55 -12.95 -3.44 7.73
N GLY A 56 -11.65 -3.29 7.99
CA GLY A 56 -11.03 -1.98 8.15
C GLY A 56 -11.22 -1.25 6.83
N LYS A 57 -11.71 -0.01 6.89
CA LYS A 57 -11.67 0.88 5.73
C LYS A 57 -10.25 0.83 5.20
N ALA A 58 -10.08 0.54 3.90
CA ALA A 58 -8.77 0.58 3.28
C ALA A 58 -8.21 2.00 3.44
N ASN A 59 -7.21 2.13 4.31
CA ASN A 59 -6.50 3.39 4.53
C ASN A 59 -5.44 3.50 3.45
N TYR A 60 -5.62 4.43 2.54
CA TYR A 60 -4.66 4.67 1.48
C TYR A 60 -3.62 5.68 1.95
N ARG A 61 -2.37 5.23 2.08
CA ARG A 61 -1.23 6.11 2.30
C ARG A 61 -1.10 7.08 1.12
N GLY A 62 -0.72 8.32 1.38
CA GLY A 62 -0.42 9.32 0.36
C GLY A 62 0.81 8.92 -0.46
N SER A 63 0.91 9.47 -1.66
CA SER A 63 2.03 9.26 -2.55
C SER A 63 3.30 9.88 -1.98
N ASP A 64 4.43 9.21 -2.19
CA ASP A 64 5.73 9.80 -1.91
C ASP A 64 6.08 10.81 -3.01
N LEU A 65 6.79 11.87 -2.65
CA LEU A 65 7.23 12.92 -3.57
C LEU A 65 8.74 12.85 -3.75
N ARG A 66 9.20 13.19 -4.93
CA ARG A 66 10.60 13.37 -5.27
C ARG A 66 10.87 14.85 -5.53
N TYR A 67 11.99 15.34 -5.01
CA TYR A 67 12.50 16.67 -5.24
C TYR A 67 14.00 16.60 -5.52
N ASP A 68 14.43 17.08 -6.68
CA ASP A 68 15.84 17.13 -7.05
C ASP A 68 16.40 18.49 -6.61
N LEU A 69 17.43 18.46 -5.76
CA LEU A 69 18.05 19.61 -5.14
C LEU A 69 19.50 19.75 -5.58
N SER A 70 19.83 20.86 -6.23
CA SER A 70 21.22 21.18 -6.54
C SER A 70 21.85 21.98 -5.42
N ILE A 71 23.06 21.59 -5.03
CA ILE A 71 23.89 22.26 -4.02
C ILE A 71 25.29 22.51 -4.57
N GLU A 72 25.96 23.53 -4.05
CA GLU A 72 27.35 23.80 -4.36
C GLU A 72 28.28 22.79 -3.65
N LEU A 73 29.47 22.55 -4.20
CA LEU A 73 30.43 21.61 -3.63
C LEU A 73 30.88 22.03 -2.22
N ASP A 74 31.02 23.34 -1.99
CA ASP A 74 31.37 23.87 -0.70
C ASP A 74 30.28 23.60 0.35
N ASP A 75 29.01 23.75 -0.02
CA ASP A 75 27.85 23.39 0.81
C ASP A 75 27.86 21.89 1.16
N ALA A 76 28.19 21.04 0.20
CA ALA A 76 28.28 19.60 0.41
C ALA A 76 29.42 19.22 1.37
N PHE A 77 30.55 19.93 1.32
CA PHE A 77 31.69 19.68 2.19
C PHE A 77 31.45 20.12 3.64
N VAL A 78 30.91 21.33 3.85
CA VAL A 78 30.68 21.91 5.18
C VAL A 78 29.39 21.43 5.81
N GLY A 79 28.39 21.10 4.96
CA GLY A 79 27.00 20.91 5.34
C GLY A 79 26.25 22.25 5.39
N THR A 80 24.99 22.23 5.02
CA THR A 80 24.20 23.45 4.90
C THR A 80 22.75 23.21 5.28
N GLU A 81 22.00 24.29 5.47
CA GLU A 81 20.57 24.28 5.66
C GLU A 81 19.90 25.05 4.52
N LYS A 82 19.07 24.38 3.73
CA LYS A 82 18.37 24.99 2.59
C LYS A 82 16.86 24.93 2.76
N ASN A 83 16.22 26.03 2.40
CA ASN A 83 14.76 26.10 2.31
C ASN A 83 14.34 25.65 0.92
N ILE A 84 13.49 24.63 0.86
CA ILE A 84 12.90 24.12 -0.37
C ILE A 84 11.42 24.45 -0.43
N ASN A 85 10.93 24.81 -1.60
CA ASN A 85 9.53 25.05 -1.87
C ASN A 85 9.04 23.94 -2.79
N TYR A 86 7.99 23.25 -2.38
CA TYR A 86 7.42 22.17 -3.17
C TYR A 86 5.90 22.16 -3.08
N THR A 87 5.26 21.62 -4.09
CA THR A 87 3.82 21.48 -4.15
C THR A 87 3.41 20.10 -3.69
N THR A 88 2.44 20.03 -2.79
CA THR A 88 1.90 18.78 -2.27
C THR A 88 0.39 18.86 -2.13
N TYR A 89 -0.26 17.70 -1.93
CA TYR A 89 -1.67 17.64 -1.59
C TYR A 89 -1.84 17.43 -0.09
N LYS A 90 -2.55 18.34 0.57
CA LYS A 90 -2.91 18.26 1.99
C LYS A 90 -4.37 17.86 2.17
N LYS A 91 -4.68 17.28 3.31
CA LYS A 91 -6.07 17.01 3.69
C LYS A 91 -6.90 18.28 3.60
N CYS A 92 -8.00 18.21 2.90
CA CYS A 92 -8.93 19.34 2.80
C CYS A 92 -9.42 19.75 4.20
N LYS A 93 -9.18 21.00 4.57
CA LYS A 93 -9.58 21.52 5.90
C LYS A 93 -11.10 21.53 6.09
N THR A 94 -11.85 21.78 5.01
CA THR A 94 -13.31 21.89 5.05
C THR A 94 -14.00 20.56 5.34
N CYS A 95 -13.53 19.45 4.76
CA CYS A 95 -14.13 18.14 4.90
C CYS A 95 -13.26 17.15 5.69
N SER A 96 -12.11 17.60 6.21
CA SER A 96 -11.17 16.76 6.96
C SER A 96 -10.76 15.46 6.24
N GLY A 97 -10.69 15.53 4.92
CA GLY A 97 -10.28 14.42 4.07
C GLY A 97 -11.41 13.44 3.67
N SER A 98 -12.66 13.69 4.05
CA SER A 98 -13.79 12.82 3.68
C SER A 98 -14.26 12.99 2.23
N GLY A 99 -13.94 14.11 1.59
CA GLY A 99 -14.46 14.47 0.27
C GLY A 99 -15.93 14.89 0.26
N ALA A 100 -16.67 14.64 1.32
CA ALA A 100 -18.09 14.99 1.43
C ALA A 100 -18.28 16.38 2.03
N LYS A 101 -19.38 17.05 1.66
CA LYS A 101 -19.76 18.33 2.25
C LYS A 101 -19.92 18.20 3.76
N PRO A 102 -19.50 19.19 4.58
CA PRO A 102 -19.74 19.17 6.02
C PRO A 102 -21.20 18.86 6.36
N GLY A 103 -21.42 17.93 7.30
CA GLY A 103 -22.75 17.42 7.65
C GLY A 103 -23.25 16.27 6.79
N SER A 104 -22.61 15.94 5.68
CA SER A 104 -22.90 14.74 4.89
C SER A 104 -21.81 13.68 5.08
N LYS A 105 -22.19 12.40 4.91
CA LYS A 105 -21.25 11.26 4.98
C LYS A 105 -21.24 10.52 3.66
N PRO A 106 -20.10 9.98 3.24
CA PRO A 106 -20.07 9.02 2.13
C PRO A 106 -21.01 7.85 2.44
N THR A 107 -21.72 7.37 1.43
CA THR A 107 -22.60 6.20 1.53
C THR A 107 -21.97 5.01 0.84
N TYR A 108 -22.18 3.82 1.36
CA TYR A 108 -21.70 2.60 0.69
C TYR A 108 -22.29 2.47 -0.71
N CYS A 109 -21.44 2.10 -1.66
CA CYS A 109 -21.91 1.77 -3.00
C CYS A 109 -22.79 0.54 -2.94
N LYS A 110 -24.07 0.69 -3.33
CA LYS A 110 -25.04 -0.41 -3.31
C LYS A 110 -24.69 -1.50 -4.31
N TYR A 111 -24.06 -1.17 -5.43
CA TYR A 111 -23.71 -2.10 -6.49
C TYR A 111 -22.67 -3.14 -6.06
N CYS A 112 -21.66 -2.74 -5.32
CA CYS A 112 -20.61 -3.62 -4.81
C CYS A 112 -20.69 -3.85 -3.29
N ASN A 113 -21.74 -3.37 -2.62
CA ASN A 113 -21.90 -3.46 -1.16
C ASN A 113 -20.67 -2.96 -0.38
N GLY A 114 -20.05 -1.89 -0.87
CA GLY A 114 -18.89 -1.29 -0.24
C GLY A 114 -17.55 -1.98 -0.54
N GLN A 115 -17.53 -3.02 -1.37
CA GLN A 115 -16.30 -3.77 -1.66
C GLN A 115 -15.40 -3.10 -2.70
N GLY A 116 -15.91 -2.16 -3.48
CA GLY A 116 -15.16 -1.52 -4.58
C GLY A 116 -14.95 -2.42 -5.80
N LYS A 117 -15.25 -3.70 -5.69
CA LYS A 117 -15.06 -4.72 -6.72
C LYS A 117 -16.32 -5.55 -6.88
N VAL A 118 -16.56 -6.05 -8.08
CA VAL A 118 -17.65 -6.97 -8.39
C VAL A 118 -17.08 -8.26 -8.95
N ARG A 119 -17.67 -9.38 -8.55
CA ARG A 119 -17.28 -10.70 -9.05
C ARG A 119 -18.31 -11.15 -10.06
N SER A 120 -17.86 -11.56 -11.23
CA SER A 120 -18.66 -12.17 -12.28
C SER A 120 -18.16 -13.59 -12.51
N SER A 121 -19.02 -14.57 -12.33
CA SER A 121 -18.68 -15.97 -12.60
C SER A 121 -19.14 -16.32 -14.02
N GLN A 122 -18.21 -16.78 -14.85
CA GLN A 122 -18.49 -17.32 -16.17
C GLN A 122 -17.98 -18.77 -16.20
N GLY A 123 -18.88 -19.73 -16.01
CA GLY A 123 -18.52 -21.13 -15.90
C GLY A 123 -17.64 -21.43 -14.70
N PHE A 124 -16.44 -21.97 -14.92
CA PHE A 124 -15.48 -22.30 -13.86
C PHE A 124 -14.59 -21.14 -13.45
N PHE A 125 -14.66 -19.99 -14.14
CA PHE A 125 -13.80 -18.83 -13.86
C PHE A 125 -14.59 -17.75 -13.14
N THR A 126 -14.01 -17.23 -12.06
CA THR A 126 -14.50 -16.04 -11.36
C THR A 126 -13.61 -14.85 -11.73
N ILE A 127 -14.17 -13.89 -12.44
CA ILE A 127 -13.48 -12.66 -12.82
C ILE A 127 -13.86 -11.58 -11.81
N GLN A 128 -12.85 -10.96 -11.22
CA GLN A 128 -13.02 -9.81 -10.33
C GLN A 128 -12.74 -8.52 -11.10
N GLN A 129 -13.72 -7.62 -11.13
CA GLN A 129 -13.62 -6.34 -11.82
C GLN A 129 -13.80 -5.18 -10.85
N THR A 130 -13.17 -4.05 -11.16
CA THR A 130 -13.43 -2.80 -10.45
C THR A 130 -14.90 -2.41 -10.62
N CYS A 131 -15.54 -2.04 -9.52
CA CYS A 131 -16.95 -1.63 -9.55
C CYS A 131 -17.14 -0.40 -10.45
N PRO A 132 -17.94 -0.45 -11.51
CA PRO A 132 -18.15 0.66 -12.42
C PRO A 132 -18.87 1.85 -11.77
N GLU A 133 -19.68 1.58 -10.75
CA GLU A 133 -20.48 2.59 -10.06
C GLU A 133 -19.68 3.48 -9.11
N CYS A 134 -18.65 2.96 -8.48
CA CYS A 134 -17.81 3.70 -7.53
C CYS A 134 -16.34 3.72 -7.92
N SER A 135 -15.99 3.23 -9.10
CA SER A 135 -14.62 3.20 -9.63
C SER A 135 -13.58 2.64 -8.63
N GLY A 136 -14.00 1.63 -7.87
CA GLY A 136 -13.13 1.00 -6.87
C GLY A 136 -13.20 1.59 -5.46
N GLU A 137 -13.81 2.75 -5.28
CA GLU A 137 -13.87 3.45 -4.00
C GLU A 137 -14.69 2.73 -2.91
N GLY A 138 -15.65 1.91 -3.30
CA GLY A 138 -16.58 1.24 -2.40
C GLY A 138 -17.62 2.16 -1.78
N GLU A 139 -17.43 3.48 -1.89
CA GLU A 139 -18.31 4.52 -1.34
C GLU A 139 -18.69 5.52 -2.44
N LYS A 140 -19.85 6.12 -2.30
CA LYS A 140 -20.33 7.22 -3.16
C LYS A 140 -20.54 8.49 -2.32
N ILE A 141 -20.05 9.60 -2.84
CA ILE A 141 -20.26 10.91 -2.23
C ILE A 141 -21.40 11.60 -2.99
N SER A 142 -22.59 11.64 -2.39
CA SER A 142 -23.76 12.29 -2.99
C SER A 142 -23.62 13.81 -3.02
N ASN A 143 -23.01 14.38 -1.97
CA ASN A 143 -22.76 15.82 -1.85
C ASN A 143 -21.27 16.07 -1.72
N PRO A 144 -20.55 16.34 -2.83
CA PRO A 144 -19.12 16.58 -2.78
C PRO A 144 -18.80 17.89 -2.05
N CYS A 145 -17.67 17.92 -1.37
CA CYS A 145 -17.13 19.12 -0.75
C CYS A 145 -16.75 20.13 -1.81
N THR A 146 -17.24 21.34 -1.71
CA THR A 146 -17.01 22.42 -2.70
C THR A 146 -15.53 22.83 -2.76
N SER A 147 -14.81 22.75 -1.63
CA SER A 147 -13.39 23.17 -1.55
C SER A 147 -12.42 22.19 -2.23
N CYS A 148 -12.77 20.92 -2.33
CA CYS A 148 -11.90 19.89 -2.93
C CYS A 148 -12.60 19.07 -4.02
N ALA A 149 -13.81 19.47 -4.44
CA ALA A 149 -14.60 18.80 -5.47
C ALA A 149 -14.73 17.26 -5.24
N GLY A 150 -14.80 16.84 -3.99
CA GLY A 150 -14.90 15.41 -3.63
C GLY A 150 -13.57 14.70 -3.41
N ALA A 151 -12.43 15.27 -3.80
CA ALA A 151 -11.13 14.61 -3.70
C ALA A 151 -10.62 14.39 -2.27
N GLY A 152 -11.16 15.10 -1.28
CA GLY A 152 -10.72 15.02 0.11
C GLY A 152 -9.36 15.69 0.39
N LYS A 153 -8.65 16.12 -0.65
CA LYS A 153 -7.33 16.76 -0.56
C LYS A 153 -7.29 18.01 -1.44
N THR A 154 -6.49 19.00 -1.05
CA THR A 154 -6.29 20.25 -1.78
C THR A 154 -4.81 20.48 -2.01
N GLN A 155 -4.47 21.05 -3.14
CA GLN A 155 -3.10 21.44 -3.47
C GLN A 155 -2.63 22.56 -2.55
N SER A 156 -1.39 22.47 -2.08
CA SER A 156 -0.74 23.44 -1.19
C SER A 156 0.74 23.55 -1.54
N ASN A 157 1.25 24.78 -1.57
CA ASN A 157 2.67 25.05 -1.67
C ASN A 157 3.24 25.08 -0.24
N GLU A 158 4.27 24.28 -0.01
CA GLU A 158 4.93 24.14 1.28
C GLU A 158 6.37 24.58 1.18
N SER A 159 6.84 25.25 2.23
CA SER A 159 8.24 25.57 2.42
C SER A 159 8.77 24.80 3.64
N ILE A 160 9.89 24.13 3.48
CA ILE A 160 10.53 23.39 4.56
C ILE A 160 12.02 23.64 4.56
N SER A 161 12.59 23.88 5.74
CA SER A 161 14.03 23.90 5.93
C SER A 161 14.57 22.48 6.09
N VAL A 162 15.60 22.17 5.31
CA VAL A 162 16.23 20.86 5.30
C VAL A 162 17.71 21.00 5.59
N LYS A 163 18.14 20.28 6.62
CA LYS A 163 19.55 20.20 6.99
C LYS A 163 20.24 19.12 6.14
N ILE A 164 21.21 19.54 5.36
CA ILE A 164 22.05 18.68 4.53
C ILE A 164 23.33 18.41 5.35
N PRO A 165 23.65 17.14 5.66
CA PRO A 165 24.86 16.81 6.39
C PRO A 165 26.10 17.06 5.52
N LYS A 166 27.24 17.22 6.17
CA LYS A 166 28.52 17.30 5.50
C LYS A 166 28.92 15.95 4.88
N GLY A 167 29.61 16.01 3.74
CA GLY A 167 30.10 14.82 3.06
C GLY A 167 29.04 14.09 2.26
N VAL A 168 28.03 14.80 1.75
CA VAL A 168 27.06 14.22 0.81
C VAL A 168 27.66 14.17 -0.60
N ASP A 169 27.40 13.07 -1.27
CA ASP A 169 27.79 12.85 -2.68
C ASP A 169 26.57 13.02 -3.60
N ASP A 170 26.85 13.12 -4.90
CA ASP A 170 25.79 13.14 -5.91
C ASP A 170 24.93 11.87 -5.83
N GLY A 171 23.62 12.05 -5.93
CA GLY A 171 22.65 10.96 -5.76
C GLY A 171 22.37 10.55 -4.32
N THR A 172 22.95 11.23 -3.32
CA THR A 172 22.59 11.02 -1.92
C THR A 172 21.12 11.32 -1.70
N ARG A 173 20.43 10.41 -0.99
CA ARG A 173 18.98 10.50 -0.79
C ARG A 173 18.63 10.82 0.66
N ILE A 174 17.91 11.92 0.85
CA ILE A 174 17.40 12.34 2.17
C ILE A 174 15.89 12.11 2.19
N ARG A 175 15.39 11.36 3.17
CA ARG A 175 13.97 11.11 3.38
C ARG A 175 13.40 12.03 4.46
N LEU A 176 12.36 12.76 4.11
CA LEU A 176 11.58 13.58 5.03
C LEU A 176 10.23 12.90 5.28
N ALA A 177 10.12 12.22 6.41
CA ALA A 177 8.95 11.41 6.74
C ALA A 177 7.67 12.24 6.86
N GLY A 178 6.58 11.78 6.22
CA GLY A 178 5.26 12.41 6.28
C GLY A 178 5.15 13.75 5.55
N LYS A 179 6.14 14.14 4.73
CA LYS A 179 6.16 15.38 3.94
C LYS A 179 5.72 15.20 2.48
N GLY A 180 5.32 14.00 2.10
CA GLY A 180 4.67 13.69 0.83
C GLY A 180 3.21 14.12 0.78
N GLU A 181 2.44 13.55 -0.14
CA GLU A 181 1.01 13.82 -0.24
C GLU A 181 0.21 13.29 0.94
N ALA A 182 -0.91 13.93 1.22
CA ALA A 182 -1.87 13.43 2.21
C ALA A 182 -2.49 12.11 1.76
N GLY A 183 -2.59 11.15 2.68
CA GLY A 183 -3.36 9.94 2.48
C GLY A 183 -4.85 10.20 2.46
N THR A 184 -5.60 9.29 1.83
CA THR A 184 -7.06 9.33 1.78
C THR A 184 -7.68 8.39 2.81
N LYS A 185 -8.95 8.60 3.14
CA LYS A 185 -9.74 7.74 4.05
C LYS A 185 -9.07 7.46 5.40
N GLY A 186 -8.30 8.43 5.92
CA GLY A 186 -7.57 8.29 7.18
C GLY A 186 -6.17 7.69 7.04
N GLY A 187 -5.70 7.44 5.82
CA GLY A 187 -4.33 7.01 5.55
C GLY A 187 -3.29 8.03 6.02
N SER A 188 -2.07 7.54 6.28
CA SER A 188 -0.92 8.38 6.59
C SER A 188 -0.45 9.16 5.35
N ASN A 189 0.25 10.25 5.57
CA ASN A 189 0.92 10.95 4.47
C ASN A 189 2.04 10.08 3.89
N GLY A 190 2.40 10.34 2.63
CA GLY A 190 3.63 9.87 2.01
C GLY A 190 4.84 10.61 2.55
N ASP A 191 6.00 10.31 2.01
CA ASP A 191 7.26 10.93 2.36
C ASP A 191 7.79 11.80 1.21
N LEU A 192 8.65 12.77 1.52
CA LEU A 192 9.37 13.55 0.52
C LEU A 192 10.82 13.05 0.47
N TYR A 193 11.28 12.71 -0.72
CA TYR A 193 12.64 12.29 -0.98
C TYR A 193 13.37 13.40 -1.73
N LEU A 194 14.51 13.82 -1.19
CA LEU A 194 15.44 14.75 -1.82
C LEU A 194 16.59 13.94 -2.43
N PHE A 195 16.96 14.30 -3.63
CA PHE A 195 18.10 13.73 -4.36
C PHE A 195 19.08 14.83 -4.71
#